data_f180a503c256772e60b1e7ca423d12ec
#
_entry.id   f180a503c256772e60b1e7ca423d12ec
#
_cell.length_a   1.000
_cell.length_b   1.000
_cell.length_c   1.000
_cell.angle_alpha   90.00
_cell.angle_beta   90.00
_cell.angle_gamma   90.00
#
_symmetry.space_group_name_H-M   'P 1'
#
loop_
_entity.id
_entity.type
_entity.pdbx_description
1 polymer ?
#
loop_
_entity_poly.entity_id
_entity_poly.type
_entity_poly.pdbx_seq_one_letter_code
_entity_poly.pdbx_strand_id
1 'polypeptide(L)'
;MKPGCRNNNLTRNQLGGAVLVALSALFIPAVLFFYREYVYSAPVILLGDQRKDFVTIEIDGNTRRGIYFLPEGTRLEDLLSLLRLRLNSIKSTPADSAPPDFFNPLKDGVKIMVLRDEKKKFEIRLGTMSASTRIALNMPIDVNSASMAELELVPGIGEKTAQKIIEARNQKGKFHKLEEMMKINGIKQKKLDKLRPFLCVEPF
;
A
#
# COMPACT_ATOMS: atom_id res chain seq x y z
N MET A 1 -52.39 55.51 -29.51
CA MET A 1 -51.28 55.25 -28.58
C MET A 1 -50.52 54.03 -29.06
N LYS A 2 -49.28 54.18 -29.54
CA LYS A 2 -48.41 53.08 -29.98
C LYS A 2 -47.52 52.67 -28.77
N PRO A 3 -47.36 51.39 -28.42
CA PRO A 3 -46.41 50.99 -27.40
C PRO A 3 -44.99 51.10 -27.94
N GLY A 4 -44.17 51.93 -27.25
CA GLY A 4 -42.76 52.10 -27.58
C GLY A 4 -41.96 50.80 -27.42
N CYS A 5 -41.29 50.37 -28.47
CA CYS A 5 -40.26 49.33 -28.42
C CYS A 5 -39.11 49.79 -27.52
N ARG A 6 -38.99 49.16 -26.36
CA ARG A 6 -37.83 49.35 -25.48
C ARG A 6 -36.66 48.56 -26.09
N ASN A 7 -35.76 49.27 -26.78
CA ASN A 7 -34.51 48.70 -27.25
C ASN A 7 -33.64 48.36 -26.04
N ASN A 8 -33.60 47.10 -25.69
CA ASN A 8 -32.68 46.54 -24.67
C ASN A 8 -31.29 46.34 -25.29
N ASN A 9 -30.64 47.42 -25.70
CA ASN A 9 -29.23 47.32 -26.06
C ASN A 9 -28.39 47.30 -24.78
N LEU A 10 -27.88 46.12 -24.45
CA LEU A 10 -26.93 45.92 -23.34
C LEU A 10 -25.71 46.82 -23.55
N THR A 11 -25.34 47.58 -22.53
CA THR A 11 -24.13 48.40 -22.56
C THR A 11 -22.89 47.49 -22.67
N ARG A 12 -21.81 48.04 -23.23
CA ARG A 12 -20.54 47.30 -23.47
C ARG A 12 -20.02 46.61 -22.17
N ASN A 13 -20.23 47.26 -21.03
CA ASN A 13 -19.85 46.72 -19.72
C ASN A 13 -20.79 45.58 -19.25
N GLN A 14 -22.07 45.63 -19.57
CA GLN A 14 -23.03 44.57 -19.27
C GLN A 14 -22.78 43.34 -20.15
N LEU A 15 -22.38 43.55 -21.42
CA LEU A 15 -21.99 42.49 -22.33
C LEU A 15 -20.72 41.78 -21.82
N GLY A 16 -19.70 42.53 -21.37
CA GLY A 16 -18.47 41.98 -20.77
C GLY A 16 -18.73 41.17 -19.52
N GLY A 17 -19.60 41.66 -18.63
CA GLY A 17 -20.01 40.93 -17.43
C GLY A 17 -20.76 39.64 -17.75
N ALA A 18 -21.70 39.69 -18.71
CA ALA A 18 -22.45 38.51 -19.14
C ALA A 18 -21.54 37.42 -19.76
N VAL A 19 -20.54 37.83 -20.55
CA VAL A 19 -19.55 36.91 -21.14
C VAL A 19 -18.69 36.24 -20.05
N LEU A 20 -18.23 37.01 -19.05
CA LEU A 20 -17.45 36.47 -17.93
C LEU A 20 -18.26 35.46 -17.11
N VAL A 21 -19.52 35.75 -16.83
CA VAL A 21 -20.42 34.81 -16.12
C VAL A 21 -20.65 33.55 -16.95
N ALA A 22 -20.88 33.65 -18.24
CA ALA A 22 -21.06 32.52 -19.14
C ALA A 22 -19.78 31.65 -19.22
N LEU A 23 -18.61 32.28 -19.31
CA LEU A 23 -17.33 31.55 -19.31
C LEU A 23 -17.06 30.85 -17.96
N SER A 24 -17.36 31.50 -16.84
CA SER A 24 -17.20 30.86 -15.53
C SER A 24 -18.18 29.68 -15.33
N ALA A 25 -19.41 29.82 -15.83
CA ALA A 25 -20.43 28.78 -15.80
C ALA A 25 -20.04 27.54 -16.62
N LEU A 26 -19.21 27.68 -17.66
CA LEU A 26 -18.66 26.57 -18.44
C LEU A 26 -17.35 26.04 -17.85
N PHE A 27 -16.49 26.92 -17.37
CA PHE A 27 -15.15 26.57 -16.89
C PHE A 27 -15.20 25.84 -15.54
N ILE A 28 -16.04 26.27 -14.61
CA ILE A 28 -16.15 25.63 -13.29
C ILE A 28 -16.63 24.18 -13.39
N PRO A 29 -17.70 23.83 -14.14
CA PRO A 29 -18.09 22.44 -14.31
C PRO A 29 -17.04 21.60 -15.04
N ALA A 30 -16.34 22.17 -16.04
CA ALA A 30 -15.26 21.48 -16.72
C ALA A 30 -14.10 21.17 -15.78
N VAL A 31 -13.67 22.14 -14.96
CA VAL A 31 -12.63 21.92 -13.95
C VAL A 31 -13.07 20.89 -12.91
N LEU A 32 -14.33 20.98 -12.43
CA LEU A 32 -14.87 20.01 -11.48
C LEU A 32 -14.99 18.61 -12.10
N PHE A 33 -15.35 18.50 -13.39
CA PHE A 33 -15.41 17.24 -14.12
C PHE A 33 -14.01 16.61 -14.25
N PHE A 34 -13.01 17.38 -14.70
CA PHE A 34 -11.62 16.90 -14.77
C PHE A 34 -11.03 16.59 -13.40
N TYR A 35 -11.38 17.40 -12.37
CA TYR A 35 -10.95 17.13 -11.00
C TYR A 35 -11.60 15.85 -10.47
N ARG A 36 -12.86 15.61 -10.78
CA ARG A 36 -13.59 14.39 -10.44
C ARG A 36 -12.95 13.16 -11.13
N GLU A 37 -12.69 13.23 -12.43
CA GLU A 37 -12.00 12.15 -13.15
C GLU A 37 -10.61 11.89 -12.58
N TYR A 38 -9.87 12.93 -12.24
CA TYR A 38 -8.52 12.82 -11.68
C TYR A 38 -8.49 12.30 -10.24
N VAL A 39 -9.45 12.69 -9.41
CA VAL A 39 -9.53 12.29 -7.99
C VAL A 39 -10.20 10.93 -7.82
N TYR A 40 -11.19 10.60 -8.67
CA TYR A 40 -11.94 9.34 -8.58
C TYR A 40 -11.40 8.24 -9.49
N SER A 41 -10.41 8.50 -10.32
CA SER A 41 -9.72 7.43 -11.09
C SER A 41 -8.70 6.63 -10.27
N ALA A 42 -8.43 7.02 -9.03
CA ALA A 42 -7.75 6.12 -8.11
C ALA A 42 -8.71 4.96 -7.79
N PRO A 43 -8.35 3.71 -8.12
CA PRO A 43 -9.20 2.58 -7.79
C PRO A 43 -9.43 2.57 -6.28
N VAL A 44 -10.70 2.68 -5.86
CA VAL A 44 -11.09 2.45 -4.46
C VAL A 44 -10.94 0.95 -4.24
N ILE A 45 -9.79 0.56 -3.73
CA ILE A 45 -9.54 -0.83 -3.35
C ILE A 45 -10.18 -0.99 -1.98
N LEU A 46 -11.30 -1.72 -1.93
CA LEU A 46 -11.93 -2.10 -0.68
C LEU A 46 -10.96 -2.98 0.11
N LEU A 47 -10.78 -2.68 1.38
CA LEU A 47 -9.99 -3.49 2.31
C LEU A 47 -10.56 -4.93 2.27
N GLY A 48 -9.74 -5.90 1.85
CA GLY A 48 -10.16 -7.30 1.69
C GLY A 48 -10.40 -7.77 0.26
N ASP A 49 -10.26 -6.90 -0.75
CA ASP A 49 -10.30 -7.32 -2.15
C ASP A 49 -8.96 -7.99 -2.52
N GLN A 50 -8.93 -9.32 -2.41
CA GLN A 50 -7.77 -10.14 -2.82
C GLN A 50 -7.71 -10.27 -4.35
N ARG A 51 -7.65 -9.15 -5.07
CA ARG A 51 -7.33 -9.21 -6.49
C ARG A 51 -5.87 -9.63 -6.62
N LYS A 52 -5.66 -10.72 -7.35
CA LYS A 52 -4.34 -11.29 -7.62
C LYS A 52 -3.39 -10.36 -8.40
N ASP A 53 -3.89 -9.23 -8.84
CA ASP A 53 -3.20 -8.32 -9.76
C ASP A 53 -2.54 -7.12 -9.03
N PHE A 54 -2.54 -7.11 -7.69
CA PHE A 54 -1.97 -6.02 -6.91
C PHE A 54 -1.00 -6.52 -5.85
N VAL A 55 0.06 -5.77 -5.67
CA VAL A 55 0.97 -5.91 -4.53
C VAL A 55 0.71 -4.82 -3.50
N THR A 56 0.70 -5.19 -2.24
CA THR A 56 0.50 -4.28 -1.10
C THR A 56 1.84 -3.91 -0.52
N ILE A 57 2.12 -2.62 -0.42
CA ILE A 57 3.35 -2.11 0.17
C ILE A 57 3.05 -1.12 1.28
N GLU A 58 3.92 -1.08 2.28
CA GLU A 58 3.92 -0.07 3.33
C GLU A 58 5.03 0.94 3.05
N ILE A 59 4.69 2.23 3.02
CA ILE A 59 5.69 3.30 2.99
C ILE A 59 5.73 3.96 4.36
N ASP A 60 6.92 4.06 4.93
CA ASP A 60 7.16 4.70 6.21
C ASP A 60 8.30 5.72 6.08
N GLY A 61 8.36 6.67 7.01
CA GLY A 61 9.42 7.68 7.04
C GLY A 61 8.91 9.11 6.94
N ASN A 62 9.74 9.99 6.42
CA ASN A 62 9.49 11.44 6.41
C ASN A 62 8.63 11.91 5.23
N THR A 63 8.20 10.99 4.36
CA THR A 63 7.39 11.29 3.18
C THR A 63 6.15 10.39 3.17
N ARG A 64 5.08 10.84 2.60
CA ARG A 64 3.82 10.13 2.24
C ARG A 64 3.64 8.73 2.87
N ARG A 65 3.67 8.68 4.20
CA ARG A 65 3.45 7.45 4.98
C ARG A 65 2.08 6.86 4.67
N GLY A 66 2.01 5.54 4.47
CA GLY A 66 0.74 4.84 4.23
C GLY A 66 0.90 3.45 3.62
N ILE A 67 -0.24 2.82 3.39
CA ILE A 67 -0.35 1.56 2.67
C ILE A 67 -0.75 1.88 1.23
N TYR A 68 -0.06 1.27 0.28
CA TYR A 68 -0.28 1.46 -1.15
C TYR A 68 -0.56 0.12 -1.80
N PHE A 69 -1.56 0.11 -2.68
CA PHE A 69 -1.90 -1.03 -3.52
C PHE A 69 -1.46 -0.69 -4.95
N LEU A 70 -0.50 -1.42 -5.45
CA LEU A 70 0.13 -1.18 -6.74
C LEU A 70 -0.10 -2.37 -7.67
N PRO A 71 -0.19 -2.17 -8.99
CA PRO A 71 -0.26 -3.27 -9.94
C PRO A 71 0.91 -4.23 -9.76
N GLU A 72 0.66 -5.54 -9.94
CA GLU A 72 1.73 -6.55 -9.96
C GLU A 72 2.77 -6.19 -11.04
N GLY A 73 4.03 -6.43 -10.74
CA GLY A 73 5.13 -6.03 -11.63
C GLY A 73 5.65 -4.60 -11.43
N THR A 74 5.00 -3.79 -10.58
CA THR A 74 5.50 -2.44 -10.25
C THR A 74 6.90 -2.53 -9.63
N ARG A 75 7.83 -1.71 -10.15
CA ARG A 75 9.21 -1.64 -9.67
C ARG A 75 9.38 -0.50 -8.66
N LEU A 76 10.47 -0.56 -7.90
CA LEU A 76 10.79 0.51 -6.95
C LEU A 76 10.99 1.85 -7.66
N GLU A 77 11.59 1.87 -8.86
CA GLU A 77 11.76 3.09 -9.66
C GLU A 77 10.44 3.76 -10.05
N ASP A 78 9.42 2.96 -10.41
CA ASP A 78 8.08 3.45 -10.77
C ASP A 78 7.42 4.11 -9.57
N LEU A 79 7.52 3.46 -8.39
CA LEU A 79 7.03 3.99 -7.14
C LEU A 79 7.71 5.31 -6.75
N LEU A 80 9.04 5.38 -6.88
CA LEU A 80 9.78 6.60 -6.56
C LEU A 80 9.38 7.75 -7.48
N SER A 81 9.13 7.47 -8.75
CA SER A 81 8.59 8.43 -9.72
C SER A 81 7.20 8.91 -9.31
N LEU A 82 6.33 8.00 -8.89
CA LEU A 82 5.00 8.33 -8.35
C LEU A 82 5.08 9.22 -7.11
N LEU A 83 6.04 8.96 -6.22
CA LEU A 83 6.31 9.77 -5.03
C LEU A 83 7.03 11.09 -5.36
N ARG A 84 7.38 11.33 -6.62
CA ARG A 84 8.20 12.48 -7.10
C ARG A 84 9.58 12.55 -6.43
N LEU A 85 10.13 11.42 -6.08
CA LEU A 85 11.49 11.30 -5.56
C LEU A 85 12.46 11.05 -6.71
N ARG A 86 13.46 11.91 -6.87
CA ARG A 86 14.46 11.75 -7.92
C ARG A 86 15.53 10.75 -7.48
N LEU A 87 15.84 9.76 -8.32
CA LEU A 87 16.89 8.76 -8.09
C LEU A 87 18.25 9.39 -7.74
N ASN A 88 18.59 10.54 -8.36
CA ASN A 88 19.82 11.27 -8.08
C ASN A 88 19.91 11.87 -6.66
N SER A 89 18.79 11.87 -5.93
CA SER A 89 18.70 12.36 -4.54
C SER A 89 18.81 11.22 -3.53
N ILE A 90 18.98 9.97 -4.01
CA ILE A 90 19.06 8.78 -3.16
C ILE A 90 20.52 8.51 -2.85
N LYS A 91 20.83 8.34 -1.57
CA LYS A 91 22.14 7.85 -1.13
C LYS A 91 22.23 6.35 -1.46
N SER A 92 23.37 5.92 -1.96
CA SER A 92 23.74 4.51 -1.90
C SER A 92 23.73 4.06 -0.42
N THR A 93 23.10 2.94 -0.16
CA THR A 93 22.99 2.32 1.16
C THR A 93 24.36 2.12 1.82
N PRO A 94 24.45 2.18 3.16
CA PRO A 94 25.65 1.78 3.88
C PRO A 94 26.07 0.35 3.51
N ALA A 95 27.36 0.07 3.59
CA ALA A 95 27.99 -1.18 3.14
C ALA A 95 27.43 -2.50 3.72
N ASP A 96 26.64 -2.42 4.78
CA ASP A 96 26.07 -3.60 5.49
C ASP A 96 24.69 -4.07 4.99
N SER A 97 24.08 -3.36 4.08
CA SER A 97 22.81 -3.78 3.47
C SER A 97 22.93 -3.81 1.96
N ALA A 98 22.47 -4.89 1.34
CA ALA A 98 22.42 -4.96 -0.13
C ALA A 98 21.67 -3.73 -0.67
N PRO A 99 22.18 -3.09 -1.73
CA PRO A 99 21.50 -1.96 -2.34
C PRO A 99 20.08 -2.40 -2.75
N PRO A 100 19.05 -1.56 -2.53
CA PRO A 100 17.71 -1.89 -2.97
C PRO A 100 17.74 -2.16 -4.48
N ASP A 101 17.18 -3.29 -4.88
CA ASP A 101 17.07 -3.61 -6.29
C ASP A 101 15.93 -2.78 -6.90
N PHE A 102 16.32 -1.74 -7.64
CA PHE A 102 15.37 -0.80 -8.25
C PHE A 102 14.62 -1.39 -9.45
N PHE A 103 15.16 -2.46 -10.04
CA PHE A 103 14.70 -3.01 -11.30
C PHE A 103 13.80 -4.24 -11.13
N ASN A 104 13.92 -4.95 -10.01
CA ASN A 104 13.03 -6.09 -9.75
C ASN A 104 11.65 -5.62 -9.29
N PRO A 105 10.60 -6.38 -9.65
CA PRO A 105 9.25 -6.12 -9.16
C PRO A 105 9.18 -6.15 -7.64
N LEU A 106 8.43 -5.22 -7.06
CA LEU A 106 8.15 -5.20 -5.64
C LEU A 106 7.34 -6.44 -5.25
N LYS A 107 7.73 -7.06 -4.14
CA LYS A 107 7.00 -8.20 -3.58
C LYS A 107 5.87 -7.71 -2.68
N ASP A 108 4.82 -8.52 -2.58
CA ASP A 108 3.71 -8.24 -1.67
C ASP A 108 4.16 -8.24 -0.20
N GLY A 109 3.69 -7.27 0.58
CA GLY A 109 4.07 -7.13 1.99
C GLY A 109 5.45 -6.51 2.23
N VAL A 110 6.04 -5.84 1.24
CA VAL A 110 7.28 -5.08 1.42
C VAL A 110 7.00 -3.78 2.16
N LYS A 111 7.88 -3.44 3.11
CA LYS A 111 7.94 -2.15 3.76
C LYS A 111 9.10 -1.34 3.19
N ILE A 112 8.81 -0.13 2.75
CA ILE A 112 9.78 0.81 2.20
C ILE A 112 9.93 1.97 3.17
N MET A 113 11.09 2.07 3.80
CA MET A 113 11.42 3.20 4.66
C MET A 113 12.14 4.27 3.85
N VAL A 114 11.55 5.46 3.78
CA VAL A 114 12.12 6.63 3.09
C VAL A 114 12.55 7.64 4.15
N LEU A 115 13.82 7.65 4.44
CA LEU A 115 14.44 8.56 5.40
C LEU A 115 15.05 9.75 4.66
N ARG A 116 14.90 10.96 5.22
CA ARG A 116 15.50 12.16 4.66
C ARG A 116 16.65 12.62 5.56
N ASP A 117 17.83 12.74 4.97
CA ASP A 117 19.01 13.26 5.64
C ASP A 117 18.98 14.81 5.74
N GLU A 118 19.77 15.39 6.63
CA GLU A 118 19.98 16.84 6.79
C GLU A 118 20.41 17.52 5.47
N LYS A 119 21.14 16.81 4.61
CA LYS A 119 21.56 17.25 3.27
C LYS A 119 20.48 17.13 2.20
N LYS A 120 19.21 16.90 2.59
CA LYS A 120 18.05 16.70 1.68
C LYS A 120 18.20 15.49 0.74
N LYS A 121 19.11 14.56 1.02
CA LYS A 121 19.18 13.28 0.31
C LYS A 121 18.24 12.27 0.96
N PHE A 122 17.73 11.36 0.13
CA PHE A 122 16.85 10.28 0.60
C PHE A 122 17.67 8.99 0.77
N GLU A 123 17.44 8.30 1.85
CA GLU A 123 17.90 6.94 2.09
C GLU A 123 16.70 6.02 2.03
N ILE A 124 16.80 4.96 1.23
CA ILE A 124 15.74 3.98 1.06
C ILE A 124 16.20 2.68 1.65
N ARG A 125 15.40 2.13 2.57
CA ARG A 125 15.61 0.80 3.15
C ARG A 125 14.39 -0.05 2.87
N LEU A 126 14.62 -1.26 2.37
CA LEU A 126 13.59 -2.26 2.20
C LEU A 126 13.54 -3.15 3.43
N GLY A 127 12.35 -3.50 3.85
CA GLY A 127 12.07 -4.41 4.94
C GLY A 127 10.76 -5.15 4.70
N THR A 128 10.33 -5.90 5.69
CA THR A 128 9.04 -6.58 5.67
C THR A 128 8.01 -5.76 6.45
N MET A 129 6.78 -5.77 5.97
CA MET A 129 5.63 -5.18 6.66
C MET A 129 5.44 -5.89 8.01
N SER A 130 5.08 -5.12 9.05
CA SER A 130 4.85 -5.68 10.38
C SER A 130 3.75 -6.75 10.37
N ALA A 131 3.84 -7.75 11.24
CA ALA A 131 2.83 -8.80 11.35
C ALA A 131 1.45 -8.22 11.67
N SER A 132 1.38 -7.18 12.51
CA SER A 132 0.11 -6.50 12.84
C SER A 132 -0.52 -5.85 11.61
N THR A 133 0.28 -5.19 10.79
CA THR A 133 -0.20 -4.59 9.53
C THR A 133 -0.66 -5.67 8.55
N ARG A 134 0.13 -6.75 8.37
CA ARG A 134 -0.22 -7.88 7.50
C ARG A 134 -1.56 -8.50 7.91
N ILE A 135 -1.74 -8.80 9.19
CA ILE A 135 -3.00 -9.38 9.70
C ILE A 135 -4.18 -8.43 9.50
N ALA A 136 -4.00 -7.14 9.77
CA ALA A 136 -5.05 -6.13 9.55
C ALA A 136 -5.48 -6.03 8.06
N LEU A 137 -4.58 -6.37 7.13
CA LEU A 137 -4.82 -6.41 5.70
C LEU A 137 -5.22 -7.79 5.17
N ASN A 138 -5.51 -8.76 6.06
CA ASN A 138 -5.74 -10.16 5.71
C ASN A 138 -4.58 -10.82 4.93
N MET A 139 -3.36 -10.36 5.16
CA MET A 139 -2.15 -10.94 4.59
C MET A 139 -1.57 -11.96 5.57
N PRO A 140 -1.13 -13.14 5.08
CA PRO A 140 -0.54 -14.14 5.96
C PRO A 140 0.85 -13.73 6.45
N ILE A 141 1.26 -14.22 7.63
CA ILE A 141 2.61 -14.11 8.17
C ILE A 141 3.36 -15.42 7.99
N ASP A 142 4.67 -15.36 7.78
CA ASP A 142 5.48 -16.56 7.63
C ASP A 142 5.75 -17.22 8.99
N VAL A 143 5.31 -18.47 9.14
CA VAL A 143 5.45 -19.26 10.36
C VAL A 143 6.91 -19.53 10.73
N ASN A 144 7.82 -19.51 9.76
CA ASN A 144 9.23 -19.79 9.98
C ASN A 144 10.02 -18.62 10.55
N SER A 145 9.61 -17.40 10.23
CA SER A 145 10.29 -16.17 10.64
C SER A 145 9.58 -15.42 11.77
N ALA A 146 8.26 -15.62 11.91
CA ALA A 146 7.46 -14.90 12.90
C ALA A 146 7.98 -15.12 14.34
N SER A 147 8.06 -14.04 15.11
CA SER A 147 8.34 -14.05 16.54
C SER A 147 7.16 -14.61 17.35
N MET A 148 7.37 -14.90 18.62
CA MET A 148 6.30 -15.34 19.52
C MET A 148 5.14 -14.35 19.57
N ALA A 149 5.46 -13.07 19.77
CA ALA A 149 4.46 -12.01 19.82
C ALA A 149 3.68 -11.85 18.50
N GLU A 150 4.33 -12.06 17.36
CA GLU A 150 3.67 -12.01 16.06
C GLU A 150 2.75 -13.20 15.82
N LEU A 151 3.16 -14.40 16.26
CA LEU A 151 2.30 -15.59 16.20
C LEU A 151 1.05 -15.44 17.07
N GLU A 152 1.16 -14.79 18.23
CA GLU A 152 0.03 -14.52 19.13
C GLU A 152 -1.00 -13.55 18.56
N LEU A 153 -0.63 -12.71 17.58
CA LEU A 153 -1.59 -11.88 16.86
C LEU A 153 -2.55 -12.69 15.99
N VAL A 154 -2.19 -13.94 15.66
CA VAL A 154 -3.01 -14.80 14.81
C VAL A 154 -4.21 -15.35 15.59
N PRO A 155 -5.45 -15.12 15.12
CA PRO A 155 -6.65 -15.65 15.78
C PRO A 155 -6.58 -17.19 15.96
N GLY A 156 -6.60 -17.64 17.21
CA GLY A 156 -6.52 -19.07 17.56
C GLY A 156 -5.11 -19.58 17.91
N ILE A 157 -4.11 -18.71 17.87
CA ILE A 157 -2.77 -18.97 18.42
C ILE A 157 -2.63 -18.16 19.71
N GLY A 158 -2.54 -18.83 20.84
CA GLY A 158 -2.15 -18.22 22.11
C GLY A 158 -0.74 -18.61 22.47
N GLU A 159 -0.22 -18.06 23.56
CA GLU A 159 1.14 -18.23 24.07
C GLU A 159 1.66 -19.69 23.99
N LYS A 160 0.90 -20.65 24.57
CA LYS A 160 1.28 -22.06 24.55
C LYS A 160 1.37 -22.67 23.16
N THR A 161 0.56 -22.18 22.20
CA THR A 161 0.61 -22.66 20.82
C THR A 161 1.77 -22.02 20.07
N ALA A 162 1.99 -20.72 20.26
CA ALA A 162 3.12 -20.00 19.68
C ALA A 162 4.45 -20.60 20.13
N GLN A 163 4.61 -20.88 21.43
CA GLN A 163 5.79 -21.55 21.97
C GLN A 163 6.04 -22.88 21.29
N LYS A 164 5.03 -23.76 21.19
CA LYS A 164 5.16 -25.07 20.53
C LYS A 164 5.54 -24.95 19.04
N ILE A 165 5.06 -23.94 18.34
CA ILE A 165 5.44 -23.69 16.94
C ILE A 165 6.92 -23.34 16.87
N ILE A 166 7.40 -22.45 17.72
CA ILE A 166 8.82 -22.05 17.78
C ILE A 166 9.70 -23.25 18.17
N GLU A 167 9.32 -23.99 19.18
CA GLU A 167 10.04 -25.23 19.58
C GLU A 167 10.11 -26.23 18.43
N ALA A 168 9.01 -26.45 17.71
CA ALA A 168 8.95 -27.39 16.61
C ALA A 168 9.88 -26.96 15.45
N ARG A 169 9.90 -25.68 15.07
CA ARG A 169 10.82 -25.21 14.02
C ARG A 169 12.29 -25.24 14.46
N ASN A 170 12.57 -25.00 15.74
CA ASN A 170 13.94 -25.06 16.28
C ASN A 170 14.49 -26.49 16.38
N GLN A 171 13.61 -27.46 16.72
CA GLN A 171 14.00 -28.87 16.88
C GLN A 171 14.05 -29.63 15.54
N LYS A 172 13.10 -29.39 14.65
CA LYS A 172 12.90 -30.15 13.40
C LYS A 172 13.34 -29.41 12.14
N GLY A 173 13.78 -28.17 12.29
CA GLY A 173 14.03 -27.28 11.19
C GLY A 173 12.78 -26.50 10.75
N LYS A 174 12.95 -25.71 9.71
CA LYS A 174 11.87 -24.90 9.16
C LYS A 174 10.75 -25.77 8.57
N PHE A 175 9.52 -25.27 8.65
CA PHE A 175 8.38 -25.89 7.98
C PHE A 175 8.50 -25.67 6.46
N HIS A 176 8.29 -26.71 5.69
CA HIS A 176 8.20 -26.62 4.22
C HIS A 176 6.76 -26.47 3.75
N LYS A 177 5.80 -26.93 4.56
CA LYS A 177 4.36 -26.84 4.29
C LYS A 177 3.60 -26.59 5.58
N LEU A 178 2.49 -25.85 5.50
CA LEU A 178 1.63 -25.59 6.67
C LEU A 178 1.09 -26.88 7.30
N GLU A 179 0.89 -27.94 6.50
CA GLU A 179 0.43 -29.25 6.98
C GLU A 179 1.34 -29.87 8.02
N GLU A 180 2.63 -29.54 8.00
CA GLU A 180 3.58 -30.05 8.98
C GLU A 180 3.30 -29.56 10.40
N MET A 181 2.59 -28.44 10.55
CA MET A 181 2.13 -27.94 11.84
C MET A 181 1.18 -28.91 12.53
N MET A 182 0.52 -29.84 11.82
CA MET A 182 -0.31 -30.89 12.43
C MET A 182 0.46 -31.87 13.31
N LYS A 183 1.79 -31.92 13.16
CA LYS A 183 2.68 -32.70 14.05
C LYS A 183 2.81 -32.07 15.43
N ILE A 184 2.39 -30.81 15.59
CA ILE A 184 2.41 -30.10 16.86
C ILE A 184 1.17 -30.49 17.68
N ASN A 185 1.41 -30.88 18.95
CA ASN A 185 0.31 -31.26 19.84
C ASN A 185 -0.64 -30.04 20.08
N GLY A 186 -1.91 -30.21 19.72
CA GLY A 186 -2.94 -29.20 19.82
C GLY A 186 -3.25 -28.47 18.49
N ILE A 187 -2.53 -28.80 17.39
CA ILE A 187 -2.87 -28.36 16.04
C ILE A 187 -3.29 -29.57 15.23
N LYS A 188 -4.60 -29.70 14.98
CA LYS A 188 -5.18 -30.73 14.12
C LYS A 188 -5.85 -30.05 12.91
N GLN A 189 -6.32 -30.84 11.95
CA GLN A 189 -6.88 -30.35 10.69
C GLN A 189 -7.83 -29.16 10.89
N LYS A 190 -8.84 -29.29 11.74
CA LYS A 190 -9.83 -28.24 12.02
C LYS A 190 -9.20 -26.91 12.50
N LYS A 191 -8.13 -27.00 13.30
CA LYS A 191 -7.41 -25.80 13.77
C LYS A 191 -6.53 -25.25 12.67
N LEU A 192 -5.82 -26.10 11.92
CA LEU A 192 -5.00 -25.69 10.79
C LEU A 192 -5.82 -24.94 9.74
N ASP A 193 -7.01 -25.43 9.41
CA ASP A 193 -7.88 -24.78 8.43
C ASP A 193 -8.30 -23.37 8.84
N LYS A 194 -8.46 -23.13 10.14
CA LYS A 194 -8.71 -21.78 10.68
C LYS A 194 -7.48 -20.88 10.65
N LEU A 195 -6.28 -21.44 10.68
CA LEU A 195 -5.02 -20.70 10.67
C LEU A 195 -4.52 -20.39 9.26
N ARG A 196 -4.93 -21.17 8.24
CA ARG A 196 -4.50 -21.01 6.85
C ARG A 196 -4.64 -19.58 6.28
N PRO A 197 -5.71 -18.82 6.57
CA PRO A 197 -5.81 -17.46 6.06
C PRO A 197 -4.74 -16.50 6.61
N PHE A 198 -4.16 -16.83 7.77
CA PHE A 198 -3.24 -15.97 8.51
C PHE A 198 -1.78 -16.41 8.49
N LEU A 199 -1.51 -17.62 8.03
CA LEU A 199 -0.17 -18.21 8.02
C LEU A 199 0.24 -18.65 6.63
N CYS A 200 1.51 -18.43 6.31
CA CYS A 200 2.15 -18.96 5.12
C CYS A 200 3.50 -19.62 5.48
N VAL A 201 4.05 -20.29 4.51
CA VAL A 201 5.45 -20.73 4.48
C VAL A 201 6.06 -20.05 3.26
N GLU A 202 6.92 -19.07 3.46
CA GLU A 202 7.62 -18.43 2.35
C GLU A 202 8.69 -19.38 1.80
N PRO A 203 8.82 -19.48 0.45
CA PRO A 203 9.90 -20.25 -0.15
C PRO A 203 11.25 -19.59 0.18
N PHE A 204 12.27 -20.42 0.38
CA PHE A 204 13.65 -20.00 0.65
C PHE A 204 14.35 -19.54 -0.61
#